data_beec2cbebf3e1cbf3b9007ffb60c00ec
#
_entry.id   beec2cbebf3e1cbf3b9007ffb60c00ec
#
_cell.length_a   1.000
_cell.length_b   1.000
_cell.length_c   1.000
_cell.angle_alpha   90.00
_cell.angle_beta   90.00
_cell.angle_gamma   90.00
#
_symmetry.space_group_name_H-M   'P 1'
#
loop_
_entity.id
_entity.type
_entity.pdbx_description
1 polymer ?
#
loop_
_entity_poly.entity_id
_entity_poly.type
_entity_poly.pdbx_seq_one_letter_code
_entity_poly.pdbx_strand_id
1 'polypeptide(L)'
;MFRVLLLISVVMSSFAFAQTEQKPEATKYDEFEVAANGEIKARMDVYFVDLNNNPTAQGYIFNFGTDKDIAVRERQIRNSITFRKFDAPRITLVRGGFRGIVQTQLWVVPSGAETPAVESSSKMIDEFEKASNGDIKARLDSLFIELSDNPSYQGYIVNYGSTKEVFAREKLIRNYITVRKLDLSRVKFLKGSVREVIKTEFWVDSPKVKSS
;
A
#
# COMPACT_ATOMS: atom_id res chain seq x y z
N MET A 1 -19.47 -55.39 68.29
CA MET A 1 -18.45 -55.04 67.25
C MET A 1 -19.16 -54.51 66.01
N PHE A 2 -19.28 -53.16 65.97
CA PHE A 2 -19.85 -52.47 64.78
C PHE A 2 -18.72 -51.95 63.91
N ARG A 3 -18.63 -52.43 62.69
CA ARG A 3 -17.71 -51.90 61.69
C ARG A 3 -18.44 -50.78 60.86
N VAL A 4 -18.00 -49.53 61.06
CA VAL A 4 -18.45 -48.40 60.25
C VAL A 4 -17.64 -48.40 58.98
N LEU A 5 -18.32 -48.58 57.82
CA LEU A 5 -17.72 -48.47 56.51
C LEU A 5 -17.82 -46.98 56.04
N LEU A 6 -16.68 -46.30 55.99
CA LEU A 6 -16.57 -44.91 55.52
C LEU A 6 -16.47 -44.91 53.97
N LEU A 7 -17.55 -44.49 53.28
CA LEU A 7 -17.56 -44.31 51.84
C LEU A 7 -16.96 -42.92 51.50
N ILE A 8 -15.75 -42.88 50.96
CA ILE A 8 -15.12 -41.68 50.45
C ILE A 8 -15.61 -41.49 49.00
N SER A 9 -16.51 -40.52 48.81
CA SER A 9 -16.96 -40.08 47.49
C SER A 9 -15.92 -39.10 46.90
N VAL A 10 -15.14 -39.52 45.87
CA VAL A 10 -14.23 -38.66 45.12
C VAL A 10 -15.03 -37.91 44.06
N VAL A 11 -15.30 -36.64 44.29
CA VAL A 11 -15.89 -35.75 43.32
C VAL A 11 -14.78 -35.33 42.35
N MET A 12 -14.72 -35.93 41.16
CA MET A 12 -13.88 -35.45 40.05
C MET A 12 -14.54 -34.21 39.45
N SER A 13 -14.03 -33.03 39.80
CA SER A 13 -14.37 -31.78 39.15
C SER A 13 -13.68 -31.72 37.79
N SER A 14 -14.44 -31.97 36.71
CA SER A 14 -13.97 -31.80 35.34
C SER A 14 -13.84 -30.31 35.05
N PHE A 15 -12.62 -29.77 35.13
CA PHE A 15 -12.33 -28.45 34.57
C PHE A 15 -12.40 -28.53 33.03
N ALA A 16 -13.52 -28.14 32.46
CA ALA A 16 -13.60 -27.85 31.02
C ALA A 16 -12.80 -26.57 30.75
N PHE A 17 -11.58 -26.70 30.23
CA PHE A 17 -10.86 -25.58 29.64
C PHE A 17 -11.66 -25.18 28.40
N ALA A 18 -12.38 -24.07 28.47
CA ALA A 18 -12.90 -23.41 27.31
C ALA A 18 -11.67 -22.96 26.47
N GLN A 19 -11.32 -23.72 25.44
CA GLN A 19 -10.42 -23.24 24.40
C GLN A 19 -11.15 -22.06 23.74
N THR A 20 -10.66 -20.86 24.00
CA THR A 20 -11.06 -19.68 23.25
C THR A 20 -10.60 -19.94 21.81
N GLU A 21 -11.53 -20.28 20.93
CA GLU A 21 -11.28 -20.45 19.50
C GLU A 21 -10.75 -19.10 19.00
N GLN A 22 -9.43 -19.00 18.81
CA GLN A 22 -8.79 -17.79 18.36
C GLN A 22 -9.24 -17.58 16.89
N LYS A 23 -10.01 -16.51 16.65
CA LYS A 23 -10.47 -16.15 15.30
C LYS A 23 -9.25 -16.06 14.38
N PRO A 24 -9.26 -16.72 13.21
CA PRO A 24 -8.14 -16.63 12.30
C PRO A 24 -7.92 -15.18 11.86
N GLU A 25 -6.66 -14.76 11.79
CA GLU A 25 -6.29 -13.41 11.40
C GLU A 25 -5.48 -13.42 10.10
N ALA A 26 -5.66 -12.36 9.29
CA ALA A 26 -4.85 -12.13 8.11
C ALA A 26 -3.41 -11.76 8.51
N THR A 27 -2.43 -12.38 7.87
CA THR A 27 -1.01 -12.16 8.16
C THR A 27 -0.31 -11.53 6.97
N LYS A 28 0.43 -10.44 7.21
CA LYS A 28 1.31 -9.86 6.21
C LYS A 28 2.50 -10.79 6.01
N TYR A 29 2.60 -11.35 4.81
CA TYR A 29 3.62 -12.32 4.42
C TYR A 29 4.94 -11.64 4.02
N ASP A 30 4.84 -10.59 3.17
CA ASP A 30 6.00 -9.85 2.67
C ASP A 30 5.61 -8.43 2.33
N GLU A 31 6.60 -7.53 2.32
CA GLU A 31 6.44 -6.15 1.88
C GLU A 31 7.71 -5.71 1.17
N PHE A 32 7.58 -5.12 -0.03
CA PHE A 32 8.72 -4.63 -0.81
C PHE A 32 8.35 -3.41 -1.65
N GLU A 33 9.35 -2.60 -1.95
CA GLU A 33 9.24 -1.37 -2.72
C GLU A 33 9.68 -1.58 -4.18
N VAL A 34 10.60 -0.74 -4.67
CA VAL A 34 11.18 -0.90 -6.01
C VAL A 34 12.00 -2.18 -6.04
N ALA A 35 11.67 -3.05 -6.98
CA ALA A 35 12.34 -4.34 -7.14
C ALA A 35 12.50 -4.69 -8.62
N ALA A 36 13.58 -5.37 -8.96
CA ALA A 36 13.80 -5.91 -10.30
C ALA A 36 12.78 -7.01 -10.62
N ASN A 37 12.44 -7.19 -11.91
CA ASN A 37 11.46 -8.18 -12.31
C ASN A 37 11.80 -9.62 -11.86
N GLY A 38 13.09 -9.96 -11.82
CA GLY A 38 13.55 -11.26 -11.31
C GLY A 38 13.29 -11.43 -9.81
N GLU A 39 13.50 -10.38 -9.03
CA GLU A 39 13.21 -10.36 -7.60
C GLU A 39 11.70 -10.49 -7.32
N ILE A 40 10.87 -9.75 -8.07
CA ILE A 40 9.42 -9.87 -7.96
C ILE A 40 8.97 -11.30 -8.21
N LYS A 41 9.50 -11.95 -9.27
CA LYS A 41 9.19 -13.35 -9.58
C LYS A 41 9.60 -14.29 -8.43
N ALA A 42 10.79 -14.12 -7.86
CA ALA A 42 11.26 -14.96 -6.76
C ALA A 42 10.36 -14.81 -5.51
N ARG A 43 9.96 -13.59 -5.16
CA ARG A 43 9.03 -13.32 -4.06
C ARG A 43 7.66 -13.97 -4.31
N MET A 44 7.15 -13.86 -5.54
CA MET A 44 5.89 -14.52 -5.92
C MET A 44 5.99 -16.04 -5.86
N ASP A 45 7.14 -16.63 -6.24
CA ASP A 45 7.35 -18.07 -6.16
C ASP A 45 7.24 -18.61 -4.74
N VAL A 46 7.90 -17.93 -3.78
CA VAL A 46 7.84 -18.31 -2.36
C VAL A 46 6.42 -18.09 -1.79
N TYR A 47 5.77 -17.01 -2.17
CA TYR A 47 4.40 -16.72 -1.75
C TYR A 47 3.40 -17.76 -2.26
N PHE A 48 3.55 -18.23 -3.50
CA PHE A 48 2.71 -19.31 -4.04
C PHE A 48 2.93 -20.66 -3.34
N VAL A 49 4.16 -20.95 -2.92
CA VAL A 49 4.46 -22.13 -2.11
C VAL A 49 3.72 -22.07 -0.78
N ASP A 50 3.76 -20.92 -0.10
CA ASP A 50 3.06 -20.73 1.17
C ASP A 50 1.54 -20.90 1.02
N LEU A 51 0.96 -20.27 0.00
CA LEU A 51 -0.47 -20.44 -0.30
C LEU A 51 -0.84 -21.91 -0.64
N ASN A 52 0.02 -22.66 -1.31
CA ASN A 52 -0.22 -24.08 -1.60
C ASN A 52 -0.17 -24.95 -0.33
N ASN A 53 0.68 -24.57 0.63
CA ASN A 53 0.72 -25.23 1.94
C ASN A 53 -0.51 -24.86 2.80
N ASN A 54 -1.23 -23.79 2.44
CA ASN A 54 -2.45 -23.30 3.09
C ASN A 54 -3.62 -23.29 2.07
N PRO A 55 -4.17 -24.45 1.66
CA PRO A 55 -5.06 -24.56 0.50
C PRO A 55 -6.40 -23.80 0.66
N THR A 56 -6.84 -23.53 1.87
CA THR A 56 -8.06 -22.76 2.16
C THR A 56 -7.82 -21.27 2.28
N ALA A 57 -6.56 -20.82 2.31
CA ALA A 57 -6.22 -19.40 2.41
C ALA A 57 -6.32 -18.70 1.05
N GLN A 58 -6.65 -17.41 1.10
CA GLN A 58 -6.66 -16.50 -0.03
C GLN A 58 -5.43 -15.58 0.04
N GLY A 59 -4.88 -15.27 -1.10
CA GLY A 59 -3.80 -14.28 -1.21
C GLY A 59 -4.35 -12.90 -1.55
N TYR A 60 -4.01 -11.88 -0.76
CA TYR A 60 -4.30 -10.48 -1.08
C TYR A 60 -3.00 -9.74 -1.35
N ILE A 61 -2.96 -9.02 -2.47
CA ILE A 61 -1.78 -8.29 -2.91
C ILE A 61 -2.16 -6.82 -3.07
N PHE A 62 -1.69 -5.99 -2.14
CA PHE A 62 -1.91 -4.55 -2.18
C PHE A 62 -0.76 -3.88 -2.92
N ASN A 63 -1.08 -3.13 -3.96
CA ASN A 63 -0.10 -2.33 -4.71
C ASN A 63 -0.36 -0.85 -4.50
N PHE A 64 0.68 -0.12 -4.14
CA PHE A 64 0.67 1.33 -3.91
C PHE A 64 1.63 2.01 -4.87
N GLY A 65 1.39 3.28 -5.17
CA GLY A 65 2.21 4.09 -6.05
C GLY A 65 1.37 5.02 -6.92
N THR A 66 1.95 5.52 -8.01
CA THR A 66 1.16 6.17 -9.05
C THR A 66 0.31 5.12 -9.80
N ASP A 67 -0.77 5.55 -10.46
CA ASP A 67 -1.58 4.65 -11.32
C ASP A 67 -0.72 3.84 -12.29
N LYS A 68 0.32 4.48 -12.84
CA LYS A 68 1.26 3.85 -13.76
C LYS A 68 2.09 2.78 -13.09
N ASP A 69 2.62 3.06 -11.89
CA ASP A 69 3.46 2.12 -11.16
C ASP A 69 2.63 0.91 -10.72
N ILE A 70 1.41 1.14 -10.21
CA ILE A 70 0.47 0.09 -9.85
C ILE A 70 0.16 -0.80 -11.07
N ALA A 71 -0.17 -0.20 -12.22
CA ALA A 71 -0.48 -0.97 -13.42
C ALA A 71 0.70 -1.83 -13.91
N VAL A 72 1.93 -1.31 -13.82
CA VAL A 72 3.15 -2.06 -14.16
C VAL A 72 3.34 -3.22 -13.18
N ARG A 73 3.20 -2.98 -11.90
CA ARG A 73 3.36 -4.00 -10.85
C ARG A 73 2.30 -5.10 -10.96
N GLU A 74 1.03 -4.74 -11.15
CA GLU A 74 -0.06 -5.70 -11.39
C GLU A 74 0.23 -6.60 -12.59
N ARG A 75 0.73 -6.04 -13.70
CA ARG A 75 1.11 -6.81 -14.88
C ARG A 75 2.24 -7.81 -14.57
N GLN A 76 3.27 -7.41 -13.83
CA GLN A 76 4.37 -8.29 -13.43
C GLN A 76 3.87 -9.45 -12.56
N ILE A 77 2.98 -9.18 -11.62
CA ILE A 77 2.37 -10.19 -10.74
C ILE A 77 1.48 -11.15 -11.55
N ARG A 78 0.59 -10.62 -12.42
CA ARG A 78 -0.26 -11.45 -13.30
C ARG A 78 0.56 -12.34 -14.21
N ASN A 79 1.69 -11.84 -14.75
CA ASN A 79 2.61 -12.65 -15.54
C ASN A 79 3.21 -13.79 -14.71
N SER A 80 3.53 -13.57 -13.43
CA SER A 80 4.04 -14.61 -12.53
C SER A 80 2.97 -15.68 -12.25
N ILE A 81 1.73 -15.25 -11.98
CA ILE A 81 0.57 -16.15 -11.78
C ILE A 81 0.39 -17.06 -13.01
N THR A 82 0.33 -16.46 -14.21
CA THR A 82 0.16 -17.19 -15.47
C THR A 82 1.32 -18.12 -15.75
N PHE A 83 2.57 -17.66 -15.60
CA PHE A 83 3.77 -18.44 -15.87
C PHE A 83 3.88 -19.66 -14.95
N ARG A 84 3.53 -19.51 -13.67
CA ARG A 84 3.53 -20.61 -12.69
C ARG A 84 2.26 -21.44 -12.71
N LYS A 85 1.27 -21.09 -13.54
CA LYS A 85 -0.05 -21.73 -13.59
C LYS A 85 -0.71 -21.81 -12.20
N PHE A 86 -0.45 -20.77 -11.38
CA PHE A 86 -1.07 -20.68 -10.06
C PHE A 86 -2.57 -20.40 -10.21
N ASP A 87 -3.37 -20.92 -9.28
CA ASP A 87 -4.83 -20.75 -9.27
C ASP A 87 -5.20 -19.26 -9.07
N ALA A 88 -5.47 -18.56 -10.18
CA ALA A 88 -5.71 -17.13 -10.20
C ALA A 88 -6.87 -16.67 -9.30
N PRO A 89 -8.00 -17.37 -9.19
CA PRO A 89 -9.08 -17.06 -8.22
C PRO A 89 -8.64 -16.98 -6.77
N ARG A 90 -7.52 -17.59 -6.40
CA ARG A 90 -6.96 -17.51 -5.05
C ARG A 90 -6.16 -16.24 -4.80
N ILE A 91 -5.99 -15.37 -5.79
CA ILE A 91 -5.26 -14.11 -5.66
C ILE A 91 -6.17 -12.92 -5.93
N THR A 92 -6.30 -12.04 -4.95
CA THR A 92 -6.97 -10.75 -5.09
C THR A 92 -5.94 -9.64 -5.18
N LEU A 93 -5.92 -8.91 -6.30
CA LEU A 93 -5.10 -7.71 -6.47
C LEU A 93 -5.91 -6.49 -6.04
N VAL A 94 -5.35 -5.72 -5.10
CA VAL A 94 -5.97 -4.52 -4.55
C VAL A 94 -5.10 -3.30 -4.84
N ARG A 95 -5.70 -2.22 -5.34
CA ARG A 95 -5.04 -0.93 -5.47
C ARG A 95 -5.15 -0.18 -4.16
N GLY A 96 -4.04 -0.11 -3.43
CA GLY A 96 -3.96 0.50 -2.10
C GLY A 96 -3.88 2.03 -2.10
N GLY A 97 -3.89 2.64 -3.30
CA GLY A 97 -3.83 4.09 -3.45
C GLY A 97 -2.42 4.63 -3.68
N PHE A 98 -2.32 5.96 -3.69
CA PHE A 98 -1.06 6.65 -3.94
C PHE A 98 -0.06 6.43 -2.79
N ARG A 99 1.19 6.22 -3.17
CA ARG A 99 2.40 6.41 -2.34
C ARG A 99 3.49 6.99 -3.23
N GLY A 100 4.37 7.78 -2.63
CA GLY A 100 5.46 8.43 -3.35
C GLY A 100 6.50 7.47 -3.95
N ILE A 101 6.45 6.21 -3.55
CA ILE A 101 7.25 5.11 -4.10
C ILE A 101 6.35 3.89 -4.30
N VAL A 102 6.60 3.13 -5.38
CA VAL A 102 5.86 1.89 -5.61
C VAL A 102 6.14 0.91 -4.47
N GLN A 103 5.07 0.38 -3.88
CA GLN A 103 5.16 -0.61 -2.80
C GLN A 103 4.16 -1.73 -3.04
N THR A 104 4.52 -2.94 -2.67
CA THR A 104 3.64 -4.11 -2.71
C THR A 104 3.64 -4.79 -1.35
N GLN A 105 2.47 -5.15 -0.86
CA GLN A 105 2.30 -5.99 0.32
C GLN A 105 1.61 -7.29 -0.08
N LEU A 106 2.15 -8.41 0.35
CA LEU A 106 1.59 -9.75 0.19
C LEU A 106 0.97 -10.18 1.52
N TRP A 107 -0.27 -10.61 1.49
CA TRP A 107 -1.02 -11.05 2.67
C TRP A 107 -1.60 -12.43 2.46
N VAL A 108 -1.52 -13.27 3.49
CA VAL A 108 -2.20 -14.56 3.56
C VAL A 108 -3.42 -14.42 4.46
N VAL A 109 -4.60 -14.71 3.93
CA VAL A 109 -5.88 -14.58 4.62
C VAL A 109 -6.49 -15.97 4.78
N PRO A 110 -6.39 -16.57 5.97
CA PRO A 110 -7.02 -17.86 6.25
C PRO A 110 -8.54 -17.80 6.07
N SER A 111 -9.17 -18.96 5.82
CA SER A 111 -10.63 -19.05 5.76
C SER A 111 -11.25 -18.56 7.07
N GLY A 112 -12.25 -17.68 6.97
CA GLY A 112 -12.90 -17.06 8.14
C GLY A 112 -12.19 -15.83 8.74
N ALA A 113 -10.99 -15.49 8.27
CA ALA A 113 -10.32 -14.25 8.64
C ALA A 113 -10.94 -13.03 7.93
N GLU A 114 -10.84 -11.87 8.54
CA GLU A 114 -11.22 -10.61 7.91
C GLU A 114 -10.18 -10.21 6.86
N THR A 115 -10.65 -9.57 5.79
CA THR A 115 -9.75 -9.00 4.78
C THR A 115 -8.91 -7.89 5.41
N PRO A 116 -7.58 -7.81 5.13
CA PRO A 116 -6.74 -6.76 5.68
C PRO A 116 -7.24 -5.37 5.27
N ALA A 117 -7.45 -4.49 6.22
CA ALA A 117 -7.66 -3.07 5.98
C ALA A 117 -6.30 -2.39 5.88
N VAL A 118 -5.87 -2.06 4.65
CA VAL A 118 -4.58 -1.40 4.41
C VAL A 118 -4.85 -0.02 3.82
N GLU A 119 -4.54 1.01 4.59
CA GLU A 119 -4.70 2.39 4.18
C GLU A 119 -3.39 2.97 3.61
N SER A 120 -3.53 3.90 2.66
CA SER A 120 -2.41 4.72 2.21
C SER A 120 -2.10 5.79 3.26
N SER A 121 -0.83 5.99 3.58
CA SER A 121 -0.37 7.10 4.43
C SER A 121 -0.37 8.45 3.72
N SER A 122 -0.61 8.44 2.41
CA SER A 122 -0.56 9.64 1.58
C SER A 122 -1.91 10.34 1.54
N LYS A 123 -1.90 11.67 1.66
CA LYS A 123 -3.06 12.55 1.56
C LYS A 123 -2.96 13.37 0.29
N MET A 124 -4.01 13.37 -0.53
CA MET A 124 -4.13 14.29 -1.65
C MET A 124 -4.49 15.68 -1.12
N ILE A 125 -3.70 16.68 -1.52
CA ILE A 125 -3.91 18.08 -1.13
C ILE A 125 -4.74 18.79 -2.19
N ASP A 126 -4.44 18.54 -3.46
CA ASP A 126 -5.13 19.20 -4.57
C ASP A 126 -4.96 18.41 -5.86
N GLU A 127 -5.91 18.59 -6.79
CA GLU A 127 -5.80 18.11 -8.18
C GLU A 127 -6.40 19.12 -9.15
N PHE A 128 -5.82 19.23 -10.32
CA PHE A 128 -6.29 20.13 -11.36
C PHE A 128 -5.81 19.71 -12.75
N GLU A 129 -6.56 20.09 -13.77
CA GLU A 129 -6.23 19.88 -15.18
C GLU A 129 -5.60 21.14 -15.80
N LYS A 130 -6.27 21.73 -16.80
CA LYS A 130 -5.85 23.01 -17.35
C LYS A 130 -6.09 24.13 -16.35
N ALA A 131 -5.06 24.89 -16.07
CA ALA A 131 -5.13 26.02 -15.15
C ALA A 131 -4.22 27.16 -15.66
N SER A 132 -4.53 28.38 -15.29
CA SER A 132 -3.66 29.52 -15.57
C SER A 132 -2.36 29.43 -14.75
N ASN A 133 -1.31 30.10 -15.20
CA ASN A 133 -0.05 30.16 -14.44
C ASN A 133 -0.24 30.74 -13.05
N GLY A 134 -1.18 31.69 -12.88
CA GLY A 134 -1.51 32.27 -11.59
C GLY A 134 -2.15 31.24 -10.64
N ASP A 135 -3.12 30.48 -11.13
CA ASP A 135 -3.79 29.44 -10.35
C ASP A 135 -2.83 28.33 -9.93
N ILE A 136 -1.94 27.89 -10.85
CA ILE A 136 -0.94 26.87 -10.54
C ILE A 136 -0.03 27.36 -9.39
N LYS A 137 0.38 28.62 -9.42
CA LYS A 137 1.22 29.23 -8.37
C LYS A 137 0.50 29.29 -7.03
N ALA A 138 -0.76 29.73 -7.00
CA ALA A 138 -1.56 29.78 -5.78
C ALA A 138 -1.75 28.39 -5.15
N ARG A 139 -2.00 27.38 -5.97
CA ARG A 139 -2.11 25.97 -5.53
C ARG A 139 -0.79 25.45 -4.96
N LEU A 140 0.35 25.84 -5.57
CA LEU A 140 1.68 25.51 -5.04
C LEU A 140 1.95 26.16 -3.69
N ASP A 141 1.55 27.41 -3.51
CA ASP A 141 1.68 28.09 -2.20
C ASP A 141 0.91 27.30 -1.12
N SER A 142 -0.29 26.79 -1.43
CA SER A 142 -1.06 25.95 -0.50
C SER A 142 -0.35 24.62 -0.15
N LEU A 143 0.28 23.95 -1.14
CA LEU A 143 1.10 22.77 -0.87
C LEU A 143 2.27 23.07 0.05
N PHE A 144 2.97 24.21 -0.17
CA PHE A 144 4.12 24.56 0.66
C PHE A 144 3.72 25.04 2.05
N ILE A 145 2.52 25.60 2.24
CA ILE A 145 1.96 25.87 3.58
C ILE A 145 1.75 24.53 4.32
N GLU A 146 1.08 23.55 3.71
CA GLU A 146 0.90 22.19 4.31
C GLU A 146 2.24 21.56 4.69
N LEU A 147 3.25 21.66 3.82
CA LEU A 147 4.59 21.16 4.11
C LEU A 147 5.30 21.92 5.22
N SER A 148 5.06 23.21 5.36
CA SER A 148 5.64 24.04 6.43
C SER A 148 5.04 23.71 7.79
N ASP A 149 3.72 23.49 7.82
CA ASP A 149 2.99 23.10 9.03
C ASP A 149 3.36 21.66 9.48
N ASN A 150 3.81 20.84 8.53
CA ASN A 150 4.21 19.44 8.76
C ASN A 150 5.67 19.21 8.30
N PRO A 151 6.69 19.58 9.08
CA PRO A 151 8.10 19.51 8.68
C PRO A 151 8.60 18.12 8.28
N SER A 152 8.00 17.06 8.79
CA SER A 152 8.36 15.68 8.48
C SER A 152 7.74 15.15 7.17
N TYR A 153 6.75 15.85 6.59
CA TYR A 153 6.09 15.38 5.38
C TYR A 153 6.95 15.61 4.13
N GLN A 154 6.83 14.67 3.17
CA GLN A 154 7.36 14.78 1.82
C GLN A 154 6.22 15.11 0.86
N GLY A 155 6.37 16.17 0.08
CA GLY A 155 5.45 16.52 -0.98
C GLY A 155 5.74 15.74 -2.28
N TYR A 156 4.68 15.45 -3.04
CA TYR A 156 4.78 14.85 -4.37
C TYR A 156 3.90 15.62 -5.35
N ILE A 157 4.46 15.90 -6.52
CA ILE A 157 3.78 16.55 -7.64
C ILE A 157 3.73 15.54 -8.78
N VAL A 158 2.55 14.97 -9.02
CA VAL A 158 2.35 13.98 -10.05
C VAL A 158 1.73 14.66 -11.27
N ASN A 159 2.43 14.61 -12.41
CA ASN A 159 1.94 15.18 -13.65
C ASN A 159 1.57 14.07 -14.64
N TYR A 160 0.36 14.13 -15.17
CA TYR A 160 -0.21 13.26 -16.19
C TYR A 160 -0.36 14.04 -17.49
N GLY A 161 -0.19 13.41 -18.64
CA GLY A 161 -0.34 14.04 -19.94
C GLY A 161 0.72 13.59 -20.94
N SER A 162 0.82 14.28 -22.06
CA SER A 162 1.89 14.06 -23.03
C SER A 162 3.24 14.48 -22.44
N THR A 163 4.33 13.90 -22.95
CA THR A 163 5.69 14.23 -22.49
C THR A 163 5.99 15.74 -22.59
N LYS A 164 5.48 16.41 -23.65
CA LYS A 164 5.67 17.84 -23.86
C LYS A 164 4.95 18.69 -22.81
N GLU A 165 3.69 18.33 -22.49
CA GLU A 165 2.88 19.07 -21.50
C GLU A 165 3.42 18.88 -20.10
N VAL A 166 3.78 17.64 -19.73
CA VAL A 166 4.40 17.32 -18.45
C VAL A 166 5.68 18.11 -18.25
N PHE A 167 6.57 18.13 -19.26
CA PHE A 167 7.81 18.90 -19.21
C PHE A 167 7.56 20.40 -19.02
N ALA A 168 6.59 20.97 -19.77
CA ALA A 168 6.24 22.38 -19.65
C ALA A 168 5.67 22.71 -18.26
N ARG A 169 4.81 21.84 -17.71
CA ARG A 169 4.23 22.01 -16.38
C ARG A 169 5.28 21.92 -15.29
N GLU A 170 6.17 20.93 -15.33
CA GLU A 170 7.27 20.81 -14.38
C GLU A 170 8.21 21.99 -14.42
N LYS A 171 8.57 22.48 -15.61
CA LYS A 171 9.41 23.67 -15.79
C LYS A 171 8.79 24.90 -15.12
N LEU A 172 7.49 25.13 -15.34
CA LEU A 172 6.75 26.22 -14.71
C LEU A 172 6.80 26.12 -13.18
N ILE A 173 6.52 24.94 -12.64
CA ILE A 173 6.48 24.69 -11.18
C ILE A 173 7.87 24.87 -10.58
N ARG A 174 8.91 24.27 -11.14
CA ARG A 174 10.29 24.40 -10.67
C ARG A 174 10.77 25.86 -10.66
N ASN A 175 10.47 26.60 -11.74
CA ASN A 175 10.81 28.02 -11.82
C ASN A 175 10.12 28.82 -10.71
N TYR A 176 8.85 28.55 -10.44
CA TYR A 176 8.14 29.24 -9.36
C TYR A 176 8.73 28.94 -7.98
N ILE A 177 9.00 27.67 -7.68
CA ILE A 177 9.65 27.24 -6.44
C ILE A 177 10.98 27.97 -6.24
N THR A 178 11.81 28.06 -7.30
CA THR A 178 13.10 28.74 -7.27
C THR A 178 12.94 30.26 -7.03
N VAL A 179 12.05 30.91 -7.77
CA VAL A 179 11.81 32.36 -7.63
C VAL A 179 11.28 32.74 -6.23
N ARG A 180 10.43 31.89 -5.67
CA ARG A 180 9.88 32.06 -4.31
C ARG A 180 10.85 31.63 -3.21
N LYS A 181 12.02 31.09 -3.57
CA LYS A 181 13.02 30.55 -2.63
C LYS A 181 12.42 29.47 -1.71
N LEU A 182 11.47 28.67 -2.23
CA LEU A 182 10.90 27.53 -1.51
C LEU A 182 11.89 26.36 -1.58
N ASP A 183 11.87 25.51 -0.58
CA ASP A 183 12.77 24.34 -0.53
C ASP A 183 12.34 23.24 -1.50
N LEU A 184 13.04 23.15 -2.63
CA LEU A 184 12.77 22.13 -3.67
C LEU A 184 12.98 20.71 -3.18
N SER A 185 13.79 20.48 -2.14
CA SER A 185 14.00 19.12 -1.59
C SER A 185 12.75 18.55 -0.91
N ARG A 186 11.82 19.43 -0.52
CA ARG A 186 10.56 19.09 0.11
C ARG A 186 9.53 18.49 -0.86
N VAL A 187 9.80 18.57 -2.18
CA VAL A 187 8.88 18.03 -3.19
C VAL A 187 9.61 17.11 -4.17
N LYS A 188 8.96 16.02 -4.54
CA LYS A 188 9.40 15.11 -5.61
C LYS A 188 8.44 15.18 -6.78
N PHE A 189 8.99 15.20 -7.99
CA PHE A 189 8.20 15.16 -9.21
C PHE A 189 8.08 13.72 -9.71
N LEU A 190 6.85 13.30 -9.95
CA LEU A 190 6.52 11.99 -10.49
C LEU A 190 5.77 12.14 -11.80
N LYS A 191 5.99 11.19 -12.70
CA LYS A 191 5.30 11.12 -13.98
C LYS A 191 4.22 10.05 -13.91
N GLY A 192 2.97 10.49 -13.97
CA GLY A 192 1.81 9.61 -14.08
C GLY A 192 1.66 8.97 -15.46
N SER A 193 0.52 8.36 -15.73
CA SER A 193 0.17 7.81 -17.04
C SER A 193 -0.01 8.91 -18.08
N VAL A 194 0.14 8.54 -19.36
CA VAL A 194 -0.20 9.43 -20.47
C VAL A 194 -1.71 9.64 -20.49
N ARG A 195 -2.15 10.90 -20.60
CA ARG A 195 -3.56 11.29 -20.70
C ARG A 195 -3.72 12.29 -21.86
N GLU A 196 -4.94 12.41 -22.37
CA GLU A 196 -5.28 13.39 -23.42
C GLU A 196 -5.23 14.81 -22.88
N VAL A 197 -5.59 15.00 -21.62
CA VAL A 197 -5.58 16.29 -20.95
C VAL A 197 -4.52 16.27 -19.84
N ILE A 198 -3.72 17.34 -19.79
CA ILE A 198 -2.75 17.53 -18.70
C ILE A 198 -3.50 17.59 -17.36
N LYS A 199 -3.06 16.76 -16.40
CA LYS A 199 -3.54 16.78 -15.03
C LYS A 199 -2.35 16.84 -14.07
N THR A 200 -2.51 17.53 -12.97
CA THR A 200 -1.52 17.59 -11.89
C THR A 200 -2.19 17.25 -10.58
N GLU A 201 -1.54 16.44 -9.77
CA GLU A 201 -1.96 16.11 -8.41
C GLU A 201 -0.86 16.50 -7.44
N PHE A 202 -1.26 17.06 -6.31
CA PHE A 202 -0.38 17.36 -5.16
C PHE A 202 -0.71 16.41 -4.04
N TRP A 203 0.30 15.71 -3.57
CA TRP A 203 0.20 14.74 -2.49
C TRP A 203 1.21 15.05 -1.40
N VAL A 204 0.88 14.70 -0.18
CA VAL A 204 1.84 14.64 0.92
C VAL A 204 1.84 13.24 1.51
N ASP A 205 3.00 12.80 1.94
CA ASP A 205 3.19 11.51 2.58
C ASP A 205 3.84 11.74 3.95
N SER A 206 3.22 11.20 4.99
CA SER A 206 3.81 11.21 6.32
C SER A 206 4.90 10.14 6.41
N PRO A 207 6.00 10.39 7.13
CA PRO A 207 6.98 9.34 7.36
C PRO A 207 6.32 8.16 8.05
N LYS A 208 6.64 6.95 7.60
CA LYS A 208 6.20 5.74 8.29
C LYS A 208 6.66 5.83 9.75
N VAL A 209 5.72 5.85 10.67
CA VAL A 209 6.03 5.58 12.06
C VAL A 209 6.52 4.13 12.07
N LYS A 210 7.81 3.93 12.34
CA LYS A 210 8.31 2.58 12.59
C LYS A 210 7.59 2.10 13.84
N SER A 211 6.66 1.16 13.69
CA SER A 211 6.16 0.40 14.82
C SER A 211 7.35 -0.33 15.43
N SER A 212 7.72 0.10 16.62
CA SER A 212 8.72 -0.56 17.47
C SER A 212 8.22 -1.92 17.91
#